data_f0c2a553dfb22bf9c5a3f14f8ced1a61
#
_entry.id   f0c2a553dfb22bf9c5a3f14f8ced1a61
#
_cell.length_a   1.000
_cell.length_b   1.000
_cell.length_c   1.000
_cell.angle_alpha   90.00
_cell.angle_beta   90.00
_cell.angle_gamma   90.00
#
_symmetry.space_group_name_H-M   'P 1'
#
loop_
_entity.id
_entity.type
_entity.pdbx_description
1 polymer ?
#
loop_
_entity_poly.entity_id
_entity_poly.type
_entity_poly.pdbx_seq_one_letter_code
_entity_poly.pdbx_strand_id
1 'polypeptide(L)'
;QDCNALPYLLGRLFSVLEQIQQEAMGSELNTTIKDRYFNSAMTHPVYVYPTLIKLAEKHLAKLSSGRQVYFSKQLTQLIGRLNSNFPTQLTLPEQGAFIIGYYHQTQQRYTKKTEE
;
A
#
# COMPACT_ATOMS: atom_id res chain seq x y z
N GLN A 1 -5.02 -18.82 2.76
CA GLN A 1 -5.46 -17.49 2.32
C GLN A 1 -5.43 -17.37 0.81
N ASP A 2 -6.47 -16.78 0.28
CA ASP A 2 -6.55 -16.49 -1.15
C ASP A 2 -5.77 -15.22 -1.45
N CYS A 3 -4.64 -15.37 -2.13
CA CYS A 3 -3.75 -14.24 -2.45
C CYS A 3 -4.40 -13.21 -3.38
N ASN A 4 -5.52 -13.57 -4.00
CA ASN A 4 -6.23 -12.66 -4.90
C ASN A 4 -7.47 -12.06 -4.25
N ALA A 5 -7.75 -12.39 -2.98
CA ALA A 5 -8.89 -11.84 -2.28
C ALA A 5 -8.73 -10.32 -2.13
N LEU A 6 -9.82 -9.60 -2.33
CA LEU A 6 -9.81 -8.13 -2.29
C LEU A 6 -9.19 -7.56 -1.00
N PRO A 7 -9.57 -8.03 0.20
CA PRO A 7 -8.97 -7.47 1.42
C PRO A 7 -7.46 -7.69 1.50
N TYR A 8 -7.00 -8.86 1.07
CA TYR A 8 -5.57 -9.18 1.04
C TYR A 8 -4.82 -8.20 0.13
N LEU A 9 -5.38 -7.96 -1.06
CA LEU A 9 -4.75 -7.03 -2.03
C LEU A 9 -4.75 -5.60 -1.52
N LEU A 10 -5.79 -5.20 -0.81
CA LEU A 10 -5.83 -3.86 -0.20
C LEU A 10 -4.70 -3.69 0.82
N GLY A 11 -4.45 -4.72 1.62
CA GLY A 11 -3.33 -4.68 2.57
C GLY A 11 -1.99 -4.56 1.86
N ARG A 12 -1.80 -5.32 0.78
CA ARG A 12 -0.58 -5.22 -0.01
C ARG A 12 -0.40 -3.82 -0.59
N LEU A 13 -1.49 -3.25 -1.11
CA LEU A 13 -1.44 -1.90 -1.66
C LEU A 13 -1.04 -0.89 -0.59
N PHE A 14 -1.59 -1.01 0.61
CA PHE A 14 -1.23 -0.10 1.70
C PHE A 14 0.27 -0.13 1.98
N SER A 15 0.86 -1.33 2.00
CA SER A 15 2.29 -1.47 2.24
C SER A 15 3.13 -0.78 1.15
N VAL A 16 2.71 -0.90 -0.10
CA VAL A 16 3.42 -0.22 -1.19
C VAL A 16 3.33 1.30 -1.05
N LEU A 17 2.14 1.80 -0.72
CA LEU A 17 1.95 3.24 -0.53
C LEU A 17 2.81 3.76 0.61
N GLU A 18 2.91 3.00 1.69
CA GLU A 18 3.76 3.36 2.82
C GLU A 18 5.23 3.40 2.42
N GLN A 19 5.68 2.42 1.65
CA GLN A 19 7.07 2.37 1.20
C GLN A 19 7.42 3.57 0.32
N ILE A 20 6.50 3.95 -0.57
CA ILE A 20 6.70 5.12 -1.42
C ILE A 20 6.90 6.37 -0.56
N GLN A 21 6.07 6.54 0.47
CA GLN A 21 6.20 7.68 1.37
C GLN A 21 7.55 7.67 2.08
N GLN A 22 7.94 6.51 2.60
CA GLN A 22 9.20 6.41 3.34
C GLN A 22 10.40 6.74 2.46
N GLU A 23 10.40 6.27 1.22
CA GLU A 23 11.52 6.57 0.32
C GLU A 23 11.55 8.04 -0.09
N ALA A 24 10.37 8.64 -0.28
CA ALA A 24 10.31 10.04 -0.70
C ALA A 24 10.67 11.01 0.41
N MET A 25 10.25 10.70 1.63
CA MET A 25 10.42 11.63 2.76
C MET A 25 11.68 11.36 3.57
N GLY A 26 12.14 10.12 3.63
CA GLY A 26 13.34 9.77 4.38
C GLY A 26 13.28 10.23 5.83
N SER A 27 14.34 10.89 6.29
CA SER A 27 14.44 11.32 7.68
C SER A 27 13.50 12.49 8.03
N GLU A 28 12.87 13.10 7.03
CA GLU A 28 11.93 14.19 7.27
C GLU A 28 10.56 13.70 7.72
N LEU A 29 10.33 12.39 7.65
CA LEU A 29 9.03 11.82 7.96
C LEU A 29 8.81 11.72 9.47
N ASN A 30 7.86 12.48 9.98
CA ASN A 30 7.50 12.44 11.41
C ASN A 30 6.39 11.45 11.69
N THR A 31 5.41 11.35 10.79
CA THR A 31 4.24 10.49 10.95
C THR A 31 3.98 9.77 9.64
N THR A 32 3.95 8.43 9.69
CA THR A 32 3.70 7.64 8.48
C THR A 32 2.21 7.55 8.18
N ILE A 33 1.89 7.14 6.96
CA ILE A 33 0.48 6.87 6.63
C ILE A 33 -0.06 5.73 7.48
N LYS A 34 0.81 4.80 7.93
CA LYS A 34 0.37 3.74 8.83
C LYS A 34 -0.12 4.31 10.15
N ASP A 35 0.60 5.27 10.70
CA ASP A 35 0.20 5.88 11.98
C ASP A 35 -1.17 6.55 11.88
N ARG A 36 -1.46 7.16 10.74
CA ARG A 36 -2.67 7.96 10.58
C ARG A 36 -3.84 7.19 9.99
N TYR A 37 -3.57 6.31 9.04
CA TYR A 37 -4.63 5.78 8.18
C TYR A 37 -4.79 4.27 8.21
N PHE A 38 -3.91 3.53 8.91
CA PHE A 38 -3.96 2.07 8.84
C PHE A 38 -5.32 1.53 9.25
N ASN A 39 -5.82 1.99 10.39
CA ASN A 39 -7.11 1.51 10.89
C ASN A 39 -8.25 1.89 9.95
N SER A 40 -8.26 3.13 9.46
CA SER A 40 -9.31 3.58 8.55
C SER A 40 -9.26 2.83 7.21
N ALA A 41 -8.05 2.58 6.70
CA ALA A 41 -7.89 1.83 5.45
C ALA A 41 -8.38 0.39 5.61
N MET A 42 -8.14 -0.20 6.79
CA MET A 42 -8.54 -1.57 7.08
C MET A 42 -10.05 -1.70 7.29
N THR A 43 -10.69 -0.66 7.80
CA THR A 43 -12.11 -0.72 8.14
C THR A 43 -13.00 -0.13 7.05
N HIS A 44 -12.60 0.99 6.45
CA HIS A 44 -13.41 1.72 5.47
C HIS A 44 -12.56 2.17 4.27
N PRO A 45 -12.11 1.22 3.44
CA PRO A 45 -11.14 1.54 2.38
C PRO A 45 -11.57 2.65 1.43
N VAL A 46 -12.84 2.71 1.06
CA VAL A 46 -13.30 3.66 0.05
C VAL A 46 -13.06 5.11 0.48
N TYR A 47 -13.02 5.38 1.77
CA TYR A 47 -12.85 6.75 2.27
C TYR A 47 -11.38 7.17 2.38
N VAL A 48 -10.46 6.23 2.26
CA VAL A 48 -9.04 6.47 2.54
C VAL A 48 -8.17 6.33 1.30
N TYR A 49 -8.38 5.26 0.51
CA TYR A 49 -7.46 4.95 -0.59
C TYR A 49 -7.34 6.02 -1.66
N PRO A 50 -8.42 6.70 -2.08
CA PRO A 50 -8.23 7.77 -3.07
C PRO A 50 -7.28 8.86 -2.58
N THR A 51 -7.35 9.22 -1.31
CA THR A 51 -6.44 10.19 -0.71
C THR A 51 -5.00 9.67 -0.69
N LEU A 52 -4.82 8.41 -0.30
CA LEU A 52 -3.49 7.82 -0.21
C LEU A 52 -2.84 7.69 -1.59
N ILE A 53 -3.62 7.33 -2.60
CA ILE A 53 -3.10 7.21 -3.95
C ILE A 53 -2.66 8.57 -4.49
N LYS A 54 -3.44 9.61 -4.25
CA LYS A 54 -3.06 10.97 -4.62
C LYS A 54 -1.77 11.40 -3.93
N LEU A 55 -1.66 11.10 -2.64
CA LEU A 55 -0.47 11.42 -1.88
C LEU A 55 0.74 10.69 -2.44
N ALA A 56 0.56 9.42 -2.81
CA ALA A 56 1.64 8.62 -3.39
C ALA A 56 2.14 9.22 -4.70
N GLU A 57 1.23 9.76 -5.52
CA GLU A 57 1.64 10.40 -6.76
C GLU A 57 2.58 11.57 -6.51
N LYS A 58 2.28 12.36 -5.48
CA LYS A 58 3.18 13.47 -5.09
C LYS A 58 4.53 12.97 -4.60
N HIS A 59 4.52 11.89 -3.82
CA HIS A 59 5.76 11.31 -3.33
C HIS A 59 6.60 10.72 -4.45
N LEU A 60 5.96 10.04 -5.41
CA LEU A 60 6.67 9.46 -6.55
C LEU A 60 7.43 10.52 -7.33
N ALA A 61 6.87 11.72 -7.46
CA ALA A 61 7.53 12.79 -8.19
C ALA A 61 8.88 13.17 -7.57
N LYS A 62 9.12 12.84 -6.31
CA LYS A 62 10.37 13.14 -5.62
C LYS A 62 11.42 12.05 -5.78
N LEU A 63 11.06 10.90 -6.35
CA LEU A 63 11.96 9.75 -6.46
C LEU A 63 12.71 9.78 -7.80
N SER A 64 13.81 9.02 -7.86
CA SER A 64 14.53 8.82 -9.11
C SER A 64 13.63 8.16 -10.15
N SER A 65 13.97 8.33 -11.44
CA SER A 65 13.14 7.76 -12.51
C SER A 65 13.04 6.23 -12.41
N GLY A 66 14.11 5.57 -12.01
CA GLY A 66 14.09 4.11 -11.84
C GLY A 66 13.12 3.67 -10.75
N ARG A 67 13.12 4.38 -9.63
CA ARG A 67 12.19 4.06 -8.55
C ARG A 67 10.75 4.39 -8.92
N GLN A 68 10.54 5.48 -9.67
CA GLN A 68 9.20 5.81 -10.16
C GLN A 68 8.64 4.69 -11.03
N VAL A 69 9.45 4.16 -11.94
CA VAL A 69 9.02 3.07 -12.81
C VAL A 69 8.70 1.82 -11.98
N TYR A 70 9.56 1.49 -11.04
CA TYR A 70 9.38 0.31 -10.19
C TYR A 70 8.05 0.37 -9.42
N PHE A 71 7.79 1.48 -8.74
CA PHE A 71 6.57 1.61 -7.95
C PHE A 71 5.33 1.75 -8.83
N SER A 72 5.46 2.44 -9.97
CA SER A 72 4.32 2.57 -10.88
C SER A 72 3.85 1.21 -11.38
N LYS A 73 4.80 0.29 -11.66
CA LYS A 73 4.43 -1.06 -12.05
C LYS A 73 3.71 -1.80 -10.93
N GLN A 74 4.21 -1.69 -9.71
CA GLN A 74 3.55 -2.35 -8.57
C GLN A 74 2.15 -1.80 -8.35
N LEU A 75 1.99 -0.48 -8.41
CA LEU A 75 0.68 0.14 -8.23
C LEU A 75 -0.28 -0.28 -9.32
N THR A 76 0.17 -0.27 -10.57
CA THR A 76 -0.67 -0.65 -11.69
C THR A 76 -1.16 -2.10 -11.56
N GLN A 77 -0.26 -3.00 -11.16
CA GLN A 77 -0.63 -4.40 -10.97
C GLN A 77 -1.67 -4.57 -9.87
N LEU A 78 -1.45 -3.94 -8.72
CA LEU A 78 -2.35 -4.11 -7.58
C LEU A 78 -3.69 -3.43 -7.83
N ILE A 79 -3.68 -2.20 -8.33
CA ILE A 79 -4.92 -1.47 -8.60
C ILE A 79 -5.70 -2.16 -9.71
N GLY A 80 -5.00 -2.71 -10.71
CA GLY A 80 -5.66 -3.47 -11.77
C GLY A 80 -6.39 -4.70 -11.24
N ARG A 81 -5.77 -5.42 -10.30
CA ARG A 81 -6.41 -6.58 -9.68
C ARG A 81 -7.62 -6.19 -8.85
N LEU A 82 -7.58 -5.01 -8.24
CA LEU A 82 -8.70 -4.50 -7.45
C LEU A 82 -9.83 -3.97 -8.33
N ASN A 83 -9.56 -3.74 -9.62
CA ASN A 83 -10.52 -3.13 -10.55
C ASN A 83 -11.05 -1.80 -10.04
N SER A 84 -10.19 -1.05 -9.33
CA SER A 84 -10.57 0.22 -8.70
C SER A 84 -11.75 0.06 -7.75
N ASN A 85 -11.93 -1.13 -7.21
CA ASN A 85 -13.05 -1.44 -6.33
C ASN A 85 -12.61 -1.31 -4.88
N PHE A 86 -13.02 -0.22 -4.22
CA PHE A 86 -12.70 0.02 -2.82
C PHE A 86 -13.97 -0.13 -2.00
N PRO A 87 -14.07 -1.19 -1.17
CA PRO A 87 -15.27 -1.42 -0.38
C PRO A 87 -15.54 -0.30 0.62
N THR A 88 -16.80 -0.11 0.93
CA THR A 88 -17.20 0.87 1.94
C THR A 88 -16.76 0.43 3.33
N GLN A 89 -16.79 -0.88 3.58
CA GLN A 89 -16.48 -1.43 4.90
C GLN A 89 -15.97 -2.87 4.75
N LEU A 90 -15.01 -3.24 5.59
CA LEU A 90 -14.54 -4.63 5.67
C LEU A 90 -15.03 -5.27 6.97
N THR A 91 -15.39 -6.55 6.88
CA THR A 91 -15.76 -7.34 8.06
C THR A 91 -14.50 -7.67 8.87
N LEU A 92 -14.68 -8.19 10.08
CA LEU A 92 -13.54 -8.58 10.91
C LEU A 92 -12.64 -9.63 10.22
N PRO A 93 -13.19 -10.71 9.63
CA PRO A 93 -12.33 -11.64 8.90
C PRO A 93 -11.60 -10.98 7.73
N GLU A 94 -12.26 -10.07 7.03
CA GLU A 94 -11.63 -9.35 5.93
C GLU A 94 -10.51 -8.45 6.43
N GLN A 95 -10.69 -7.84 7.58
CA GLN A 95 -9.63 -7.04 8.20
C GLN A 95 -8.41 -7.89 8.52
N GLY A 96 -8.63 -9.15 8.96
CA GLY A 96 -7.54 -10.08 9.17
C GLY A 96 -6.76 -10.36 7.90
N ALA A 97 -7.47 -10.57 6.78
CA ALA A 97 -6.82 -10.78 5.49
C ALA A 97 -6.03 -9.54 5.05
N PHE A 98 -6.57 -8.35 5.33
CA PHE A 98 -5.87 -7.10 5.05
C PHE A 98 -4.52 -7.05 5.78
N ILE A 99 -4.54 -7.37 7.08
CA ILE A 99 -3.31 -7.35 7.89
C ILE A 99 -2.29 -8.31 7.33
N ILE A 100 -2.72 -9.52 6.96
CA ILE A 100 -1.81 -10.51 6.37
C ILE A 100 -1.21 -10.00 5.07
N GLY A 101 -2.03 -9.41 4.21
CA GLY A 101 -1.52 -8.84 2.96
C GLY A 101 -0.50 -7.75 3.19
N TYR A 102 -0.77 -6.88 4.16
CA TYR A 102 0.15 -5.81 4.50
C TYR A 102 1.51 -6.37 4.91
N TYR A 103 1.53 -7.35 5.80
CA TYR A 103 2.79 -7.88 6.29
C TYR A 103 3.53 -8.72 5.26
N HIS A 104 2.80 -9.46 4.41
CA HIS A 104 3.44 -10.19 3.32
C HIS A 104 4.17 -9.23 2.37
N GLN A 105 3.53 -8.14 2.00
CA GLN A 105 4.15 -7.16 1.10
C GLN A 105 5.34 -6.48 1.78
N THR A 106 5.20 -6.17 3.05
CA THR A 106 6.28 -5.54 3.81
C THR A 106 7.50 -6.45 3.89
N GLN A 107 7.30 -7.74 4.08
CA GLN A 107 8.40 -8.70 4.11
C GLN A 107 9.12 -8.80 2.76
N GLN A 108 8.40 -8.68 1.67
CA GLN A 108 9.01 -8.72 0.34
C GLN A 108 10.05 -7.62 0.14
N ARG A 109 9.85 -6.47 0.77
CA ARG A 109 10.85 -5.38 0.69
C ARG A 109 12.20 -5.85 1.20
N TYR A 110 12.20 -6.51 2.35
CA TYR A 110 13.44 -6.93 3.00
C TYR A 110 14.07 -8.12 2.30
N THR A 111 13.25 -9.05 1.81
CA THR A 111 13.75 -10.20 1.07
C THR A 111 14.48 -9.76 -0.19
N LYS A 112 13.87 -8.83 -0.95
CA LYS A 112 14.49 -8.30 -2.15
C LYS A 112 15.80 -7.58 -1.85
N LYS A 113 15.83 -6.79 -0.80
CA LYS A 113 17.03 -6.09 -0.39
C LYS A 113 18.16 -7.08 -0.07
N THR A 114 17.83 -8.18 0.58
CA THR A 114 18.82 -9.18 0.95
C THR A 114 19.38 -9.88 -0.27
N GLU A 115 18.57 -10.11 -1.28
CA GLU A 115 18.98 -10.78 -2.51
C GLU A 115 19.86 -9.91 -3.40
N GLU A 116 19.73 -8.62 -3.28
CA GLU A 116 20.54 -7.69 -4.05
C GLU A 116 21.97 -7.60 -3.48
#